data_656191f01d844905e8c065a0c949064f
#
_entry.id   656191f01d844905e8c065a0c949064f
#
_cell.length_a   1.000
_cell.length_b   1.000
_cell.length_c   1.000
_cell.angle_alpha   90.00
_cell.angle_beta   90.00
_cell.angle_gamma   90.00
#
_symmetry.space_group_name_H-M   'P 1'
#
loop_
_entity.id
_entity.type
_entity.pdbx_description
1 polymer ?
#
loop_
_entity_poly.entity_id
_entity_poly.type
_entity_poly.pdbx_seq_one_letter_code
_entity_poly.pdbx_strand_id
1 'polypeptide(L)'
;MALADKSAPVLIGVGETSGQKLKQSLGLEWPSTVDLASAAVKQALADSGAADKLAASIDCLLSIRLFHDSGLPHDCGSPENHPEAVATASGLDPAHLLYGDVGGQSPQKHLNKLACQVHDGEYKAVVLSSAENMGTVKRARRSGHKLDWNQPATREMTDLITNEDKMLTAYEWRQGIISMPMAYGIVENARRARLGMDRDSYAQSMAELWEAFAGVSLTREHAQFARQWTAEELLADDHGNYRLNDPYRRWMVAQDAVELGAAVILTTAGHAAELGIAADKMIYLHSGSDASVPLMSLQDDLSVSPAMQAAFPKALELADVEAGDLGPIDIYSCFPVAVSLAMDALGSPDRSLASYTLTGGLSFFGGPGNSYSAHGMVALVQALRKDGSKPGMISANGGVINKESVGIYAAQPVAGGWSPDRIAAPVRIPKPDHVKADHFFSGKAVIKSYAMPYGKASRGAASLWLEDEQGLPAIGVLPNAPEDTDLIGLAVDVATADERNIATLSG
;
A
#
# COMPACT_ATOMS: atom_id res chain seq x y z
N MET A 1 18.07 21.07 -26.50
CA MET A 1 18.79 21.40 -25.24
C MET A 1 19.53 20.14 -24.81
N ALA A 2 20.84 20.18 -24.58
CA ALA A 2 21.56 19.01 -24.06
C ALA A 2 21.04 18.69 -22.67
N LEU A 3 20.76 17.41 -22.37
CA LEU A 3 20.37 16.98 -21.04
C LEU A 3 21.52 17.31 -20.08
N ALA A 4 21.21 18.06 -19.01
CA ALA A 4 22.20 18.51 -18.03
C ALA A 4 22.75 17.32 -17.21
N ASP A 5 21.92 16.29 -16.99
CA ASP A 5 22.29 15.06 -16.28
C ASP A 5 21.76 13.83 -17.06
N LYS A 6 22.67 13.08 -17.64
CA LYS A 6 22.34 11.88 -18.43
C LYS A 6 22.09 10.65 -17.58
N SER A 7 22.61 10.60 -16.36
CA SER A 7 22.48 9.46 -15.43
C SER A 7 21.25 9.54 -14.54
N ALA A 8 20.52 10.68 -14.53
CA ALA A 8 19.32 10.85 -13.72
C ALA A 8 18.25 9.78 -14.03
N PRO A 9 17.72 9.09 -12.99
CA PRO A 9 16.66 8.10 -13.19
C PRO A 9 15.33 8.78 -13.56
N VAL A 10 14.67 8.25 -14.59
CA VAL A 10 13.41 8.77 -15.11
C VAL A 10 12.41 7.65 -15.38
N LEU A 11 11.15 7.91 -15.06
CA LEU A 11 10.01 7.12 -15.53
C LEU A 11 9.62 7.62 -16.92
N ILE A 12 9.56 6.69 -17.88
CA ILE A 12 9.39 7.02 -19.31
C ILE A 12 8.16 6.40 -19.94
N GLY A 13 7.59 5.38 -19.32
CA GLY A 13 6.41 4.69 -19.80
C GLY A 13 5.56 4.21 -18.62
N VAL A 14 4.25 4.36 -18.72
CA VAL A 14 3.28 3.89 -17.72
C VAL A 14 2.11 3.21 -18.40
N GLY A 15 1.60 2.15 -17.77
CA GLY A 15 0.45 1.40 -18.26
C GLY A 15 -0.43 0.93 -17.11
N GLU A 16 -1.74 0.93 -17.34
CA GLU A 16 -2.73 0.51 -16.38
C GLU A 16 -3.87 -0.22 -17.09
N THR A 17 -4.34 -1.33 -16.52
CA THR A 17 -5.47 -2.08 -17.10
C THR A 17 -6.35 -2.69 -16.02
N SER A 18 -7.53 -3.14 -16.45
CA SER A 18 -8.47 -3.87 -15.59
C SER A 18 -9.07 -5.09 -16.33
N GLY A 19 -9.59 -6.04 -15.57
CA GLY A 19 -10.30 -7.20 -16.14
C GLY A 19 -11.45 -6.79 -17.05
N GLN A 20 -12.19 -5.74 -16.70
CA GLN A 20 -13.24 -5.18 -17.56
C GLN A 20 -12.66 -4.70 -18.90
N LYS A 21 -11.53 -4.02 -18.90
CA LYS A 21 -10.88 -3.55 -20.12
C LYS A 21 -10.42 -4.71 -21.00
N LEU A 22 -9.81 -5.75 -20.41
CA LEU A 22 -9.38 -6.95 -21.14
C LEU A 22 -10.57 -7.72 -21.72
N LYS A 23 -11.69 -7.80 -21.00
CA LYS A 23 -12.91 -8.38 -21.52
C LYS A 23 -13.44 -7.59 -22.72
N GLN A 24 -13.47 -6.28 -22.66
CA GLN A 24 -13.94 -5.41 -23.73
C GLN A 24 -13.05 -5.45 -24.99
N SER A 25 -11.72 -5.44 -24.81
CA SER A 25 -10.77 -5.31 -25.93
C SER A 25 -10.34 -6.66 -26.52
N LEU A 26 -10.26 -7.73 -25.69
CA LEU A 26 -9.74 -9.04 -26.07
C LEU A 26 -10.77 -10.18 -25.90
N GLY A 27 -11.96 -9.92 -25.36
CA GLY A 27 -12.94 -10.94 -25.04
C GLY A 27 -12.53 -11.87 -23.87
N LEU A 28 -11.53 -11.47 -23.08
CA LEU A 28 -10.98 -12.30 -22.00
C LEU A 28 -11.87 -12.24 -20.76
N GLU A 29 -12.63 -13.31 -20.52
CA GLU A 29 -13.60 -13.38 -19.41
C GLU A 29 -12.93 -13.65 -18.04
N TRP A 30 -11.84 -14.41 -18.03
CA TRP A 30 -11.16 -14.89 -16.83
C TRP A 30 -9.67 -14.52 -16.84
N PRO A 31 -9.32 -13.23 -16.70
CA PRO A 31 -7.93 -12.82 -16.78
C PRO A 31 -7.10 -13.38 -15.61
N SER A 32 -5.93 -13.91 -15.95
CA SER A 32 -4.88 -14.24 -15.00
C SER A 32 -4.13 -12.97 -14.57
N THR A 33 -3.28 -13.09 -13.55
CA THR A 33 -2.35 -12.00 -13.18
C THR A 33 -1.35 -11.71 -14.28
N VAL A 34 -0.93 -12.72 -15.05
CA VAL A 34 -0.05 -12.55 -16.21
C VAL A 34 -0.73 -11.75 -17.32
N ASP A 35 -2.01 -12.02 -17.61
CA ASP A 35 -2.76 -11.26 -18.62
C ASP A 35 -2.85 -9.78 -18.24
N LEU A 36 -3.17 -9.47 -16.98
CA LEU A 36 -3.27 -8.11 -16.47
C LEU A 36 -1.90 -7.41 -16.49
N ALA A 37 -0.86 -8.04 -15.94
CA ALA A 37 0.48 -7.47 -15.89
C ALA A 37 1.05 -7.24 -17.29
N SER A 38 0.98 -8.23 -18.18
CA SER A 38 1.53 -8.12 -19.53
C SER A 38 0.80 -7.08 -20.38
N ALA A 39 -0.52 -6.92 -20.21
CA ALA A 39 -1.27 -5.86 -20.87
C ALA A 39 -0.82 -4.47 -20.40
N ALA A 40 -0.62 -4.28 -19.09
CA ALA A 40 -0.09 -3.04 -18.54
C ALA A 40 1.34 -2.75 -19.03
N VAL A 41 2.23 -3.77 -19.10
CA VAL A 41 3.59 -3.63 -19.66
C VAL A 41 3.55 -3.19 -21.12
N LYS A 42 2.71 -3.82 -21.95
CA LYS A 42 2.55 -3.41 -23.36
C LYS A 42 2.08 -1.97 -23.51
N GLN A 43 1.16 -1.53 -22.65
CA GLN A 43 0.72 -0.14 -22.62
C GLN A 43 1.86 0.80 -22.20
N ALA A 44 2.66 0.44 -21.17
CA ALA A 44 3.80 1.24 -20.74
C ALA A 44 4.86 1.38 -21.84
N LEU A 45 5.13 0.31 -22.60
CA LEU A 45 6.00 0.36 -23.76
C LEU A 45 5.44 1.33 -24.84
N ALA A 46 4.17 1.20 -25.16
CA ALA A 46 3.52 2.07 -26.15
C ALA A 46 3.48 3.55 -25.69
N ASP A 47 3.23 3.79 -24.41
CA ASP A 47 3.20 5.14 -23.81
C ASP A 47 4.55 5.87 -23.94
N SER A 48 5.66 5.16 -23.93
CA SER A 48 7.00 5.74 -24.11
C SER A 48 7.20 6.42 -25.48
N GLY A 49 6.44 6.03 -26.49
CA GLY A 49 6.59 6.48 -27.88
C GLY A 49 7.74 5.82 -28.65
N ALA A 50 8.49 4.86 -28.03
CA ALA A 50 9.63 4.16 -28.62
C ALA A 50 9.58 2.64 -28.35
N ALA A 51 8.38 2.05 -28.41
CA ALA A 51 8.09 0.69 -27.92
C ALA A 51 9.11 -0.37 -28.34
N ASP A 52 9.41 -0.53 -29.63
CA ASP A 52 10.28 -1.59 -30.14
C ASP A 52 11.73 -1.41 -29.66
N LYS A 53 12.26 -0.18 -29.71
CA LYS A 53 13.62 0.12 -29.26
C LYS A 53 13.74 -0.06 -27.75
N LEU A 54 12.73 0.39 -27.00
CA LEU A 54 12.68 0.27 -25.56
C LEU A 54 12.59 -1.21 -25.15
N ALA A 55 11.70 -1.99 -25.78
CA ALA A 55 11.56 -3.42 -25.52
C ALA A 55 12.89 -4.17 -25.69
N ALA A 56 13.67 -3.85 -26.73
CA ALA A 56 14.98 -4.42 -26.97
C ALA A 56 16.05 -4.00 -25.95
N SER A 57 15.82 -2.95 -25.16
CA SER A 57 16.76 -2.45 -24.16
C SER A 57 16.41 -2.83 -22.73
N ILE A 58 15.21 -3.38 -22.48
CA ILE A 58 14.79 -3.88 -21.17
C ILE A 58 15.66 -5.07 -20.80
N ASP A 59 16.46 -4.94 -19.75
CA ASP A 59 17.35 -5.99 -19.25
C ASP A 59 16.97 -6.49 -17.84
N CYS A 60 16.00 -5.82 -17.17
CA CYS A 60 15.45 -6.25 -15.90
C CYS A 60 13.92 -6.13 -15.89
N LEU A 61 13.23 -7.16 -15.39
CA LEU A 61 11.81 -7.12 -15.05
C LEU A 61 11.61 -7.51 -13.60
N LEU A 62 11.07 -6.58 -12.83
CA LEU A 62 10.62 -6.83 -11.47
C LEU A 62 9.10 -6.98 -11.48
N SER A 63 8.60 -8.13 -11.01
CA SER A 63 7.18 -8.33 -10.74
C SER A 63 6.91 -8.16 -9.26
N ILE A 64 5.93 -7.32 -8.91
CA ILE A 64 5.47 -7.19 -7.53
C ILE A 64 4.83 -8.51 -7.11
N ARG A 65 5.17 -8.97 -5.90
CA ARG A 65 4.68 -10.24 -5.36
C ARG A 65 3.16 -10.26 -5.29
N LEU A 66 2.58 -11.36 -5.77
CA LEU A 66 1.15 -11.56 -5.77
C LEU A 66 0.63 -11.82 -4.35
N PHE A 67 -0.61 -11.45 -4.11
CA PHE A 67 -1.23 -11.57 -2.80
C PHE A 67 -1.38 -13.02 -2.35
N HIS A 68 -1.65 -13.94 -3.30
CA HIS A 68 -1.73 -15.37 -2.98
C HIS A 68 -0.38 -15.98 -2.56
N ASP A 69 0.74 -15.46 -3.06
CA ASP A 69 2.10 -15.83 -2.65
C ASP A 69 2.53 -15.12 -1.35
N SER A 70 1.68 -14.25 -0.83
CA SER A 70 1.88 -13.52 0.43
C SER A 70 1.09 -14.12 1.62
N GLY A 71 0.68 -15.39 1.51
CA GLY A 71 -0.04 -16.11 2.57
C GLY A 71 -1.55 -16.22 2.39
N LEU A 72 -2.09 -15.84 1.23
CA LEU A 72 -3.52 -15.96 0.89
C LEU A 72 -3.74 -16.85 -0.34
N PRO A 73 -3.36 -18.14 -0.30
CA PRO A 73 -3.35 -19.03 -1.44
C PRO A 73 -4.75 -19.27 -2.01
N HIS A 74 -4.82 -19.56 -3.31
CA HIS A 74 -6.03 -20.00 -3.99
C HIS A 74 -5.75 -21.25 -4.84
N ASP A 75 -6.81 -21.90 -5.31
CA ASP A 75 -6.80 -23.16 -6.02
C ASP A 75 -6.76 -23.02 -7.56
N CYS A 76 -6.52 -21.83 -8.07
CA CYS A 76 -6.47 -21.56 -9.52
C CYS A 76 -5.06 -21.73 -10.11
N GLY A 77 -4.05 -22.05 -9.30
CA GLY A 77 -2.66 -22.12 -9.74
C GLY A 77 -2.04 -20.75 -10.05
N SER A 78 -0.74 -20.72 -10.29
CA SER A 78 0.01 -19.56 -10.79
C SER A 78 1.31 -20.02 -11.46
N PRO A 79 1.98 -19.17 -12.25
CA PRO A 79 3.31 -19.50 -12.78
C PRO A 79 4.32 -19.72 -11.64
N GLU A 80 5.18 -20.73 -11.79
CA GLU A 80 6.31 -20.95 -10.86
C GLU A 80 7.31 -19.79 -10.88
N ASN A 81 7.42 -19.09 -12.01
CA ASN A 81 8.21 -17.87 -12.20
C ASN A 81 7.31 -16.78 -12.81
N HIS A 82 6.63 -16.01 -11.96
CA HIS A 82 5.71 -14.97 -12.41
C HIS A 82 6.41 -13.88 -13.25
N PRO A 83 7.60 -13.34 -12.87
CA PRO A 83 8.37 -12.42 -13.72
C PRO A 83 8.66 -12.96 -15.14
N GLU A 84 9.03 -14.23 -15.29
CA GLU A 84 9.27 -14.88 -16.57
C GLU A 84 7.98 -14.94 -17.41
N ALA A 85 6.89 -15.36 -16.80
CA ALA A 85 5.60 -15.46 -17.49
C ALA A 85 5.13 -14.09 -18.00
N VAL A 86 5.27 -13.02 -17.20
CA VAL A 86 4.96 -11.65 -17.60
C VAL A 86 5.89 -11.17 -18.72
N ALA A 87 7.20 -11.40 -18.62
CA ALA A 87 8.15 -11.04 -19.66
C ALA A 87 7.79 -11.69 -20.99
N THR A 88 7.60 -13.01 -20.99
CA THR A 88 7.23 -13.79 -22.19
C THR A 88 5.92 -13.30 -22.79
N ALA A 89 4.87 -13.13 -21.98
CA ALA A 89 3.57 -12.63 -22.44
C ALA A 89 3.63 -11.19 -22.95
N SER A 90 4.60 -10.40 -22.50
CA SER A 90 4.84 -9.02 -22.97
C SER A 90 5.72 -8.94 -24.23
N GLY A 91 6.31 -10.05 -24.66
CA GLY A 91 7.28 -10.10 -25.77
C GLY A 91 8.67 -9.56 -25.38
N LEU A 92 9.03 -9.65 -24.09
CA LEU A 92 10.31 -9.22 -23.54
C LEU A 92 11.18 -10.43 -23.20
N ASP A 93 12.51 -10.24 -23.25
CA ASP A 93 13.51 -11.24 -22.83
C ASP A 93 14.60 -10.59 -21.94
N PRO A 94 14.24 -10.07 -20.76
CA PRO A 94 15.19 -9.43 -19.86
C PRO A 94 16.17 -10.45 -19.27
N ALA A 95 17.42 -10.06 -19.09
CA ALA A 95 18.44 -10.91 -18.45
C ALA A 95 18.14 -11.19 -16.97
N HIS A 96 17.53 -10.22 -16.29
CA HIS A 96 17.25 -10.26 -14.86
C HIS A 96 15.74 -10.32 -14.59
N LEU A 97 15.35 -11.32 -13.81
CA LEU A 97 13.96 -11.55 -13.37
C LEU A 97 13.91 -11.45 -11.85
N LEU A 98 13.19 -10.47 -11.33
CA LEU A 98 13.07 -10.19 -9.90
C LEU A 98 11.62 -10.37 -9.44
N TYR A 99 11.42 -11.00 -8.27
CA TYR A 99 10.13 -11.14 -7.65
C TYR A 99 10.13 -10.41 -6.31
N GLY A 100 9.27 -9.41 -6.16
CA GLY A 100 9.26 -8.45 -5.05
C GLY A 100 8.98 -9.06 -3.68
N ASP A 101 9.17 -8.26 -2.64
CA ASP A 101 8.83 -8.59 -1.25
C ASP A 101 7.33 -8.35 -0.96
N VAL A 102 6.89 -8.67 0.28
CA VAL A 102 5.49 -8.55 0.71
C VAL A 102 5.20 -7.16 1.27
N GLY A 103 4.09 -6.58 0.84
CA GLY A 103 3.50 -5.37 1.38
C GLY A 103 3.27 -4.28 0.35
N GLY A 104 2.33 -3.39 0.63
CA GLY A 104 1.97 -2.30 -0.28
C GLY A 104 3.07 -1.26 -0.49
N GLN A 105 4.11 -1.24 0.36
CA GLN A 105 5.31 -0.43 0.18
C GLN A 105 6.21 -0.94 -0.96
N SER A 106 6.07 -2.21 -1.36
CA SER A 106 6.97 -2.92 -2.28
C SER A 106 7.21 -2.18 -3.60
N PRO A 107 6.21 -1.66 -4.34
CA PRO A 107 6.47 -0.96 -5.59
C PRO A 107 7.38 0.26 -5.41
N GLN A 108 7.10 1.14 -4.44
CA GLN A 108 7.92 2.34 -4.24
C GLN A 108 9.30 2.01 -3.68
N LYS A 109 9.39 1.10 -2.72
CA LYS A 109 10.66 0.63 -2.16
C LYS A 109 11.60 0.09 -3.24
N HIS A 110 11.06 -0.77 -4.13
CA HIS A 110 11.87 -1.30 -5.22
C HIS A 110 12.23 -0.23 -6.24
N LEU A 111 11.34 0.72 -6.53
CA LEU A 111 11.66 1.82 -7.44
C LEU A 111 12.79 2.69 -6.89
N ASN A 112 12.80 3.00 -5.58
CA ASN A 112 13.90 3.72 -4.93
C ASN A 112 15.24 3.00 -5.15
N LYS A 113 15.29 1.69 -4.91
CA LYS A 113 16.50 0.88 -5.13
C LYS A 113 16.90 0.81 -6.60
N LEU A 114 15.95 0.53 -7.49
CA LEU A 114 16.20 0.42 -8.93
C LEU A 114 16.69 1.74 -9.54
N ALA A 115 16.30 2.89 -8.97
CA ALA A 115 16.80 4.20 -9.41
C ALA A 115 18.31 4.34 -9.23
N CYS A 116 18.84 3.87 -8.08
CA CYS A 116 20.30 3.82 -7.88
C CYS A 116 20.97 2.85 -8.89
N GLN A 117 20.38 1.69 -9.10
CA GLN A 117 20.94 0.65 -9.98
C GLN A 117 20.98 1.07 -11.47
N VAL A 118 19.95 1.78 -11.97
CA VAL A 118 19.99 2.33 -13.32
C VAL A 118 20.97 3.50 -13.44
N HIS A 119 21.06 4.34 -12.41
CA HIS A 119 22.05 5.43 -12.35
C HIS A 119 23.48 4.89 -12.44
N ASP A 120 23.78 3.83 -11.69
CA ASP A 120 25.10 3.20 -11.62
C ASP A 120 25.41 2.31 -12.85
N GLY A 121 24.43 2.15 -13.75
CA GLY A 121 24.57 1.36 -14.98
C GLY A 121 24.49 -0.15 -14.75
N GLU A 122 23.96 -0.61 -13.61
CA GLU A 122 23.70 -2.02 -13.35
C GLU A 122 22.59 -2.54 -14.27
N TYR A 123 21.56 -1.72 -14.51
CA TYR A 123 20.51 -1.97 -15.49
C TYR A 123 20.38 -0.80 -16.46
N LYS A 124 20.08 -1.10 -17.74
CA LYS A 124 19.80 -0.08 -18.77
C LYS A 124 18.38 0.44 -18.68
N ALA A 125 17.42 -0.48 -18.62
CA ALA A 125 16.02 -0.16 -18.49
C ALA A 125 15.29 -1.28 -17.72
N VAL A 126 14.43 -0.90 -16.80
CA VAL A 126 13.71 -1.80 -15.91
C VAL A 126 12.20 -1.63 -16.09
N VAL A 127 11.50 -2.76 -16.20
CA VAL A 127 10.04 -2.81 -16.03
C VAL A 127 9.73 -3.21 -14.60
N LEU A 128 8.98 -2.37 -13.88
CA LEU A 128 8.25 -2.77 -12.68
C LEU A 128 6.82 -3.09 -13.09
N SER A 129 6.40 -4.34 -12.94
CA SER A 129 5.06 -4.83 -13.26
C SER A 129 4.33 -5.27 -12.02
N SER A 130 3.02 -5.12 -12.00
CA SER A 130 2.16 -5.54 -10.90
C SER A 130 0.79 -5.97 -11.40
N ALA A 131 0.15 -6.92 -10.72
CA ALA A 131 -1.22 -7.32 -11.00
C ALA A 131 -1.87 -8.02 -9.80
N GLU A 132 -3.21 -7.93 -9.73
CA GLU A 132 -4.03 -8.73 -8.85
C GLU A 132 -5.37 -9.08 -9.51
N ASN A 133 -5.85 -10.32 -9.29
CA ASN A 133 -7.06 -10.83 -9.92
C ASN A 133 -8.01 -11.57 -8.97
N MET A 134 -8.00 -11.23 -7.68
CA MET A 134 -8.89 -11.84 -6.69
C MET A 134 -10.38 -11.71 -7.04
N GLY A 135 -10.76 -10.69 -7.81
CA GLY A 135 -12.10 -10.57 -8.41
C GLY A 135 -12.44 -11.75 -9.30
N THR A 136 -11.54 -12.14 -10.21
CA THR A 136 -11.68 -13.31 -11.09
C THR A 136 -11.77 -14.59 -10.26
N VAL A 137 -10.87 -14.79 -9.30
CA VAL A 137 -10.87 -15.97 -8.42
C VAL A 137 -12.20 -16.13 -7.67
N LYS A 138 -12.67 -15.05 -7.02
CA LYS A 138 -13.95 -15.06 -6.29
C LYS A 138 -15.15 -15.29 -7.21
N ARG A 139 -15.12 -14.75 -8.43
CA ARG A 139 -16.16 -14.93 -9.44
C ARG A 139 -16.19 -16.38 -9.97
N ALA A 140 -15.04 -16.94 -10.29
CA ALA A 140 -14.90 -18.34 -10.74
C ALA A 140 -15.41 -19.32 -9.67
N ARG A 141 -15.01 -19.14 -8.41
CA ARG A 141 -15.51 -19.97 -7.29
C ARG A 141 -17.02 -19.93 -7.15
N ARG A 142 -17.65 -18.74 -7.25
CA ARG A 142 -19.11 -18.60 -7.15
C ARG A 142 -19.86 -19.28 -8.30
N SER A 143 -19.30 -19.28 -9.50
CA SER A 143 -19.90 -19.92 -10.68
C SER A 143 -19.53 -21.39 -10.85
N GLY A 144 -18.67 -21.94 -9.98
CA GLY A 144 -18.15 -23.31 -10.12
C GLY A 144 -17.18 -23.50 -11.29
N HIS A 145 -16.67 -22.39 -11.85
CA HIS A 145 -15.72 -22.44 -12.96
C HIS A 145 -14.33 -22.81 -12.43
N LYS A 146 -13.68 -23.80 -13.05
CA LYS A 146 -12.33 -24.22 -12.71
C LYS A 146 -11.33 -23.47 -13.59
N LEU A 147 -10.36 -22.84 -12.96
CA LEU A 147 -9.25 -22.16 -13.60
C LEU A 147 -7.96 -22.91 -13.30
N ASP A 148 -7.04 -22.89 -14.25
CA ASP A 148 -5.68 -23.42 -14.08
C ASP A 148 -4.71 -22.47 -14.79
N TRP A 149 -3.93 -21.75 -13.98
CA TRP A 149 -2.91 -20.80 -14.45
C TRP A 149 -1.49 -21.28 -14.15
N ASN A 150 -1.33 -22.58 -13.82
CA ASN A 150 -0.01 -23.16 -13.60
C ASN A 150 0.83 -23.09 -14.88
N GLN A 151 2.04 -22.61 -14.75
CA GLN A 151 3.05 -22.58 -15.80
C GLN A 151 4.39 -22.97 -15.19
N PRO A 152 5.11 -23.97 -15.75
CA PRO A 152 6.41 -24.34 -15.26
C PRO A 152 7.44 -23.24 -15.57
N ALA A 153 8.40 -23.04 -14.68
CA ALA A 153 9.52 -22.15 -14.91
C ALA A 153 10.53 -22.79 -15.88
N THR A 154 11.10 -21.96 -16.76
CA THR A 154 12.23 -22.36 -17.62
C THR A 154 13.52 -21.60 -17.28
N ARG A 155 13.41 -20.54 -16.48
CA ARG A 155 14.52 -19.67 -16.04
C ARG A 155 14.46 -19.51 -14.51
N GLU A 156 15.58 -19.12 -13.94
CA GLU A 156 15.63 -18.72 -12.53
C GLU A 156 15.18 -17.28 -12.36
N MET A 157 14.63 -16.95 -11.18
CA MET A 157 14.36 -15.59 -10.74
C MET A 157 15.06 -15.33 -9.42
N THR A 158 15.32 -14.05 -9.12
CA THR A 158 15.75 -13.63 -7.79
C THR A 158 14.52 -13.31 -6.95
N ASP A 159 14.26 -14.11 -5.94
CA ASP A 159 13.20 -13.86 -4.95
C ASP A 159 13.70 -12.88 -3.90
N LEU A 160 12.99 -11.76 -3.74
CA LEU A 160 13.37 -10.67 -2.83
C LEU A 160 12.66 -10.74 -1.48
N ILE A 161 11.91 -11.83 -1.20
CA ILE A 161 11.24 -12.05 0.09
C ILE A 161 12.28 -12.10 1.22
N THR A 162 11.93 -11.56 2.37
CA THR A 162 12.78 -11.54 3.56
C THR A 162 12.04 -12.09 4.79
N ASN A 163 12.77 -12.38 5.87
CA ASN A 163 12.16 -12.77 7.14
C ASN A 163 11.34 -11.64 7.80
N GLU A 164 11.46 -10.42 7.32
CA GLU A 164 10.74 -9.23 7.79
C GLU A 164 9.34 -9.09 7.15
N ASP A 165 8.96 -10.01 6.26
CA ASP A 165 7.70 -9.94 5.51
C ASP A 165 6.49 -10.52 6.26
N LYS A 166 6.64 -10.79 7.54
CA LYS A 166 5.53 -11.14 8.44
C LYS A 166 4.64 -9.92 8.67
N MET A 167 3.33 -10.15 8.70
CA MET A 167 2.34 -9.10 8.95
C MET A 167 1.89 -9.03 10.40
N LEU A 168 1.87 -10.16 11.11
CA LEU A 168 1.46 -10.32 12.50
C LEU A 168 2.35 -11.34 13.22
N THR A 169 2.50 -11.16 14.52
CA THR A 169 3.15 -12.15 15.40
C THR A 169 2.18 -13.27 15.81
N ALA A 170 2.71 -14.39 16.27
CA ALA A 170 1.88 -15.46 16.85
C ALA A 170 1.14 -14.97 18.11
N TYR A 171 1.75 -14.06 18.89
CA TYR A 171 1.13 -13.43 20.05
C TYR A 171 -0.09 -12.61 19.65
N GLU A 172 0.03 -11.70 18.67
CA GLU A 172 -1.09 -10.90 18.15
C GLU A 172 -2.25 -11.77 17.68
N TRP A 173 -1.92 -12.83 16.92
CA TRP A 173 -2.92 -13.78 16.43
C TRP A 173 -3.68 -14.47 17.60
N ARG A 174 -2.95 -14.94 18.64
CA ARG A 174 -3.57 -15.57 19.82
C ARG A 174 -4.47 -14.61 20.59
N GLN A 175 -4.13 -13.31 20.62
CA GLN A 175 -4.94 -12.27 21.24
C GLN A 175 -6.12 -11.78 20.37
N GLY A 176 -6.48 -12.54 19.33
CA GLY A 176 -7.68 -12.28 18.52
C GLY A 176 -7.49 -11.29 17.38
N ILE A 177 -6.28 -10.83 17.11
CA ILE A 177 -5.98 -9.99 15.94
C ILE A 177 -5.79 -10.90 14.74
N ILE A 178 -6.89 -11.32 14.13
CA ILE A 178 -6.91 -12.35 13.08
C ILE A 178 -7.11 -11.81 11.66
N SER A 179 -7.20 -10.49 11.52
CA SER A 179 -7.39 -9.84 10.22
C SER A 179 -6.84 -8.42 10.23
N MET A 180 -6.54 -7.88 9.04
CA MET A 180 -6.07 -6.51 8.89
C MET A 180 -7.08 -5.47 9.43
N PRO A 181 -8.40 -5.57 9.17
CA PRO A 181 -9.35 -4.64 9.80
C PRO A 181 -9.27 -4.61 11.33
N MET A 182 -9.01 -5.75 12.00
CA MET A 182 -8.84 -5.78 13.45
C MET A 182 -7.56 -5.05 13.90
N ALA A 183 -6.44 -5.31 13.25
CA ALA A 183 -5.17 -4.67 13.56
C ALA A 183 -5.25 -3.14 13.34
N TYR A 184 -5.72 -2.72 12.17
CA TYR A 184 -5.90 -1.30 11.87
C TYR A 184 -6.96 -0.61 12.74
N GLY A 185 -8.00 -1.33 13.17
CA GLY A 185 -9.00 -0.80 14.10
C GLY A 185 -8.41 -0.40 15.46
N ILE A 186 -7.44 -1.18 15.95
CA ILE A 186 -6.69 -0.83 17.17
C ILE A 186 -5.87 0.46 16.92
N VAL A 187 -5.17 0.57 15.80
CA VAL A 187 -4.40 1.78 15.45
C VAL A 187 -5.32 3.00 15.29
N GLU A 188 -6.47 2.83 14.63
CA GLU A 188 -7.46 3.91 14.44
C GLU A 188 -7.99 4.44 15.76
N ASN A 189 -8.42 3.55 16.66
CA ASN A 189 -8.90 3.93 17.98
C ASN A 189 -7.77 4.48 18.88
N ALA A 190 -6.52 4.05 18.71
CA ALA A 190 -5.39 4.66 19.41
C ALA A 190 -5.18 6.13 18.99
N ARG A 191 -5.24 6.41 17.67
CA ARG A 191 -5.18 7.80 17.18
C ARG A 191 -6.37 8.63 17.69
N ARG A 192 -7.58 8.08 17.66
CA ARG A 192 -8.77 8.74 18.21
C ARG A 192 -8.58 9.11 19.70
N ALA A 193 -8.05 8.18 20.50
CA ALA A 193 -7.76 8.40 21.91
C ALA A 193 -6.75 9.55 22.12
N ARG A 194 -5.65 9.57 21.34
CA ARG A 194 -4.65 10.65 21.38
C ARG A 194 -5.24 12.02 21.06
N LEU A 195 -6.19 12.08 20.13
CA LEU A 195 -6.87 13.33 19.76
C LEU A 195 -7.97 13.73 20.75
N GLY A 196 -8.32 12.88 21.72
CA GLY A 196 -9.41 13.15 22.68
C GLY A 196 -10.78 13.25 22.02
N MET A 197 -10.99 12.64 20.85
CA MET A 197 -12.24 12.70 20.12
C MET A 197 -13.21 11.59 20.59
N ASP A 198 -14.50 11.93 20.66
CA ASP A 198 -15.55 10.93 20.83
C ASP A 198 -15.72 10.07 19.55
N ARG A 199 -16.46 8.96 19.67
CA ARG A 199 -16.63 7.98 18.57
C ARG A 199 -17.33 8.58 17.35
N ASP A 200 -18.38 9.38 17.58
CA ASP A 200 -19.22 9.90 16.49
C ASP A 200 -18.49 11.00 15.71
N SER A 201 -17.87 11.94 16.41
CA SER A 201 -17.06 13.01 15.79
C SER A 201 -15.89 12.44 15.00
N TYR A 202 -15.24 11.38 15.51
CA TYR A 202 -14.14 10.74 14.80
C TYR A 202 -14.63 9.94 13.59
N ALA A 203 -15.74 9.20 13.72
CA ALA A 203 -16.37 8.50 12.61
C ALA A 203 -16.79 9.45 11.48
N GLN A 204 -17.31 10.63 11.84
CA GLN A 204 -17.66 11.67 10.86
C GLN A 204 -16.44 12.14 10.09
N SER A 205 -15.30 12.38 10.77
CA SER A 205 -14.07 12.82 10.11
C SER A 205 -13.50 11.76 9.14
N MET A 206 -13.60 10.46 9.48
CA MET A 206 -13.25 9.36 8.58
C MET A 206 -14.16 9.33 7.35
N ALA A 207 -15.46 9.51 7.55
CA ALA A 207 -16.44 9.47 6.48
C ALA A 207 -16.28 10.65 5.50
N GLU A 208 -15.98 11.85 5.98
CA GLU A 208 -15.68 13.03 5.14
C GLU A 208 -14.42 12.83 4.30
N LEU A 209 -13.37 12.25 4.88
CA LEU A 209 -12.17 11.89 4.15
C LEU A 209 -12.48 10.90 3.03
N TRP A 210 -13.28 9.87 3.30
CA TRP A 210 -13.65 8.85 2.33
C TRP A 210 -14.65 9.33 1.29
N GLU A 211 -15.57 10.23 1.61
CA GLU A 211 -16.42 10.92 0.63
C GLU A 211 -15.57 11.66 -0.41
N ALA A 212 -14.54 12.38 0.03
CA ALA A 212 -13.62 13.07 -0.85
C ALA A 212 -12.86 12.10 -1.78
N PHE A 213 -12.41 10.95 -1.27
CA PHE A 213 -11.73 9.91 -2.05
C PHE A 213 -12.68 9.23 -3.04
N ALA A 214 -13.91 8.95 -2.63
CA ALA A 214 -14.94 8.40 -3.52
C ALA A 214 -15.17 9.31 -4.73
N GLY A 215 -15.23 10.63 -4.52
CA GLY A 215 -15.35 11.62 -5.60
C GLY A 215 -14.21 11.55 -6.61
N VAL A 216 -12.97 11.37 -6.15
CA VAL A 216 -11.79 11.22 -7.05
C VAL A 216 -11.88 9.93 -7.87
N SER A 217 -12.34 8.82 -7.29
CA SER A 217 -12.44 7.53 -7.99
C SER A 217 -13.30 7.58 -9.25
N LEU A 218 -14.30 8.47 -9.29
CA LEU A 218 -15.18 8.68 -10.47
C LEU A 218 -14.43 9.17 -11.71
N THR A 219 -13.25 9.74 -11.53
CA THR A 219 -12.42 10.25 -12.62
C THR A 219 -11.46 9.20 -13.19
N ARG A 220 -11.41 7.98 -12.58
CA ARG A 220 -10.45 6.93 -12.94
C ARG A 220 -11.10 5.83 -13.77
N GLU A 221 -10.59 5.61 -14.98
CA GLU A 221 -11.12 4.59 -15.92
C GLU A 221 -11.12 3.18 -15.36
N HIS A 222 -10.10 2.83 -14.54
CA HIS A 222 -9.90 1.48 -14.02
C HIS A 222 -10.42 1.26 -12.60
N ALA A 223 -11.06 2.28 -11.99
CA ALA A 223 -11.63 2.13 -10.64
C ALA A 223 -12.71 1.05 -10.62
N GLN A 224 -12.57 0.09 -9.69
CA GLN A 224 -13.39 -1.11 -9.65
C GLN A 224 -14.73 -0.90 -8.91
N PHE A 225 -14.77 0.07 -8.00
CA PHE A 225 -15.90 0.32 -7.09
C PHE A 225 -16.29 1.81 -7.08
N ALA A 226 -16.01 2.52 -8.19
CA ALA A 226 -16.32 3.94 -8.30
C ALA A 226 -17.83 4.19 -8.14
N ARG A 227 -18.15 4.92 -7.10
CA ARG A 227 -19.51 5.39 -6.78
C ARG A 227 -19.38 6.68 -5.99
N GLN A 228 -20.26 7.64 -6.21
CA GLN A 228 -20.39 8.77 -5.31
C GLN A 228 -20.99 8.27 -3.98
N TRP A 229 -20.23 8.42 -2.92
CA TRP A 229 -20.65 8.20 -1.55
C TRP A 229 -20.74 9.55 -0.83
N THR A 230 -21.70 9.68 0.06
CA THR A 230 -21.73 10.77 1.06
C THR A 230 -21.22 10.27 2.39
N ALA A 231 -20.78 11.18 3.27
CA ALA A 231 -20.36 10.84 4.61
C ALA A 231 -21.49 10.13 5.39
N GLU A 232 -22.73 10.56 5.23
CA GLU A 232 -23.92 9.93 5.84
C GLU A 232 -24.09 8.47 5.37
N GLU A 233 -24.00 8.20 4.06
CA GLU A 233 -24.07 6.83 3.51
C GLU A 233 -22.92 5.94 4.01
N LEU A 234 -21.71 6.50 4.16
CA LEU A 234 -20.54 5.78 4.69
C LEU A 234 -20.68 5.44 6.18
N LEU A 235 -21.50 6.18 6.93
CA LEU A 235 -21.82 5.90 8.32
C LEU A 235 -23.07 5.02 8.52
N ALA A 236 -23.87 4.82 7.48
CA ALA A 236 -25.08 4.01 7.52
C ALA A 236 -24.81 2.51 7.26
N ASP A 237 -25.65 1.63 7.83
CA ASP A 237 -25.68 0.19 7.54
C ASP A 237 -26.58 -0.08 6.32
N ASP A 238 -26.31 0.59 5.20
CA ASP A 238 -27.09 0.51 3.97
C ASP A 238 -26.17 0.26 2.75
N HIS A 239 -26.77 -0.02 1.61
CA HIS A 239 -26.04 -0.25 0.35
C HIS A 239 -24.92 -1.29 0.43
N GLY A 240 -25.05 -2.29 1.34
CA GLY A 240 -24.02 -3.29 1.59
C GLY A 240 -22.83 -2.78 2.39
N ASN A 241 -22.98 -1.63 3.06
CA ASN A 241 -21.98 -1.01 3.94
C ASN A 241 -22.18 -1.45 5.40
N TYR A 242 -22.02 -2.74 5.65
CA TYR A 242 -22.15 -3.31 6.99
C TYR A 242 -20.91 -3.08 7.84
N ARG A 243 -21.07 -3.12 9.17
CA ARG A 243 -19.95 -3.06 10.12
C ARG A 243 -19.05 -4.29 9.98
N LEU A 244 -17.75 -4.08 9.86
CA LEU A 244 -16.71 -5.12 9.90
C LEU A 244 -16.20 -5.32 11.33
N ASN A 245 -15.81 -4.22 11.93
CA ASN A 245 -15.36 -4.10 13.30
C ASN A 245 -15.62 -2.67 13.79
N ASP A 246 -15.39 -2.40 15.06
CA ASP A 246 -15.28 -1.03 15.57
C ASP A 246 -13.83 -0.54 15.31
N PRO A 247 -13.59 0.57 14.53
CA PRO A 247 -14.58 1.53 14.04
C PRO A 247 -15.06 1.37 12.59
N TYR A 248 -14.68 0.32 11.86
CA TYR A 248 -14.80 0.26 10.41
C TYR A 248 -16.09 -0.36 9.88
N ARG A 249 -16.58 0.24 8.81
CA ARG A 249 -17.57 -0.34 7.89
C ARG A 249 -16.87 -0.83 6.61
N ARG A 250 -17.58 -1.68 5.86
CA ARG A 250 -17.04 -2.32 4.64
C ARG A 250 -16.40 -1.34 3.67
N TRP A 251 -17.06 -0.23 3.37
CA TRP A 251 -16.55 0.71 2.35
C TRP A 251 -15.53 1.71 2.90
N MET A 252 -15.17 1.61 4.17
CA MET A 252 -14.06 2.36 4.78
C MET A 252 -12.72 1.62 4.70
N VAL A 253 -12.68 0.39 4.17
CA VAL A 253 -11.46 -0.41 4.09
C VAL A 253 -11.16 -0.83 2.66
N ALA A 254 -9.91 -1.21 2.39
CA ALA A 254 -9.48 -1.71 1.08
C ALA A 254 -10.37 -2.85 0.57
N GLN A 255 -10.75 -2.80 -0.71
CA GLN A 255 -11.54 -3.84 -1.39
C GLN A 255 -10.63 -4.70 -2.25
N ASP A 256 -10.45 -5.95 -1.87
CA ASP A 256 -9.51 -6.90 -2.49
C ASP A 256 -10.07 -7.68 -3.70
N ALA A 257 -11.38 -7.58 -3.95
CA ALA A 257 -12.03 -8.31 -5.05
C ALA A 257 -11.84 -7.60 -6.40
N VAL A 258 -10.60 -7.35 -6.79
CA VAL A 258 -10.20 -6.55 -7.96
C VAL A 258 -9.60 -7.39 -9.08
N GLU A 259 -9.51 -6.79 -10.26
CA GLU A 259 -8.86 -7.30 -11.46
C GLU A 259 -8.08 -6.13 -12.08
N LEU A 260 -6.85 -5.89 -11.59
CA LEU A 260 -6.06 -4.70 -11.90
C LEU A 260 -4.62 -5.08 -12.27
N GLY A 261 -4.03 -4.35 -13.22
CA GLY A 261 -2.62 -4.45 -13.58
C GLY A 261 -2.03 -3.08 -13.83
N ALA A 262 -0.80 -2.86 -13.38
CA ALA A 262 -0.04 -1.64 -13.60
C ALA A 262 1.41 -1.95 -13.95
N ALA A 263 2.03 -1.07 -14.74
CA ALA A 263 3.45 -1.13 -15.04
C ALA A 263 4.05 0.26 -15.17
N VAL A 264 5.28 0.40 -14.72
CA VAL A 264 6.10 1.59 -14.94
C VAL A 264 7.46 1.18 -15.50
N ILE A 265 8.04 2.00 -16.37
CA ILE A 265 9.35 1.75 -16.97
C ILE A 265 10.33 2.83 -16.52
N LEU A 266 11.42 2.39 -15.91
CA LEU A 266 12.49 3.21 -15.37
C LEU A 266 13.75 3.04 -16.20
N THR A 267 14.44 4.14 -16.51
CA THR A 267 15.75 4.17 -17.15
C THR A 267 16.49 5.46 -16.78
N THR A 268 17.64 5.72 -17.38
CA THR A 268 18.30 7.03 -17.25
C THR A 268 17.82 8.02 -18.33
N ALA A 269 17.86 9.30 -18.03
CA ALA A 269 17.49 10.36 -18.97
C ALA A 269 18.34 10.32 -20.26
N GLY A 270 19.64 9.96 -20.14
CA GLY A 270 20.53 9.77 -21.27
C GLY A 270 20.09 8.65 -22.19
N HIS A 271 19.78 7.47 -21.60
CA HIS A 271 19.32 6.32 -22.39
C HIS A 271 17.94 6.58 -23.02
N ALA A 272 17.03 7.22 -22.30
CA ALA A 272 15.74 7.64 -22.85
C ALA A 272 15.91 8.53 -24.09
N ALA A 273 16.85 9.49 -24.05
CA ALA A 273 17.15 10.35 -25.19
C ALA A 273 17.79 9.59 -26.37
N GLU A 274 18.67 8.61 -26.11
CA GLU A 274 19.26 7.73 -27.13
C GLU A 274 18.20 6.90 -27.87
N LEU A 275 17.17 6.45 -27.15
CA LEU A 275 16.01 5.74 -27.72
C LEU A 275 15.09 6.68 -28.53
N GLY A 276 15.24 7.99 -28.38
CA GLY A 276 14.42 9.01 -29.03
C GLY A 276 13.11 9.31 -28.30
N ILE A 277 13.04 8.99 -26.98
CA ILE A 277 11.88 9.31 -26.15
C ILE A 277 11.83 10.82 -25.91
N ALA A 278 10.65 11.41 -26.10
CA ALA A 278 10.45 12.83 -25.95
C ALA A 278 10.65 13.29 -24.50
N ALA A 279 11.21 14.48 -24.30
CA ALA A 279 11.53 14.99 -22.97
C ALA A 279 10.29 15.16 -22.06
N ASP A 280 9.13 15.48 -22.65
CA ASP A 280 7.86 15.61 -21.94
C ASP A 280 7.27 14.26 -21.43
N LYS A 281 7.85 13.14 -21.89
CA LYS A 281 7.54 11.81 -21.35
C LYS A 281 8.35 11.46 -20.10
N MET A 282 9.44 12.17 -19.84
CA MET A 282 10.36 11.87 -18.74
C MET A 282 9.87 12.50 -17.45
N ILE A 283 9.63 11.68 -16.42
CA ILE A 283 9.36 12.12 -15.05
C ILE A 283 10.53 11.67 -14.18
N TYR A 284 11.20 12.63 -13.56
CA TYR A 284 12.41 12.44 -12.78
C TYR A 284 12.06 12.02 -11.36
N LEU A 285 12.70 10.99 -10.82
CA LEU A 285 12.71 10.73 -9.39
C LEU A 285 13.68 11.69 -8.72
N HIS A 286 13.17 12.59 -7.89
CA HIS A 286 14.00 13.57 -7.19
C HIS A 286 14.61 13.02 -5.92
N SER A 287 13.84 12.23 -5.16
CA SER A 287 14.33 11.59 -3.93
C SER A 287 13.47 10.37 -3.57
N GLY A 288 13.98 9.57 -2.65
CA GLY A 288 13.23 8.49 -2.03
C GLY A 288 13.68 8.23 -0.59
N SER A 289 12.79 7.69 0.22
CA SER A 289 13.08 7.30 1.59
C SER A 289 12.25 6.09 2.00
N ASP A 290 12.89 5.16 2.70
CA ASP A 290 12.28 3.96 3.24
C ASP A 290 12.47 3.90 4.76
N ALA A 291 11.42 3.58 5.51
CA ALA A 291 11.50 3.41 6.95
C ALA A 291 10.65 2.22 7.42
N SER A 292 11.06 1.61 8.52
CA SER A 292 10.32 0.53 9.14
C SER A 292 10.38 0.57 10.66
N VAL A 293 9.31 0.09 11.28
CA VAL A 293 9.18 -0.15 12.72
C VAL A 293 8.87 -1.62 12.95
N PRO A 294 9.04 -2.14 14.17
CA PRO A 294 8.63 -3.49 14.52
C PRO A 294 7.12 -3.73 14.31
N LEU A 295 6.69 -4.99 14.32
CA LEU A 295 5.29 -5.37 14.31
C LEU A 295 4.54 -4.75 15.50
N MET A 296 3.22 -4.63 15.40
CA MET A 296 2.37 -3.85 16.29
C MET A 296 2.61 -4.15 17.78
N SER A 297 2.64 -5.43 18.18
CA SER A 297 2.87 -5.84 19.57
C SER A 297 4.26 -5.50 20.12
N LEU A 298 5.17 -5.08 19.27
CA LEU A 298 6.55 -4.72 19.61
C LEU A 298 6.77 -3.20 19.65
N GLN A 299 5.71 -2.43 19.58
CA GLN A 299 5.69 -0.96 19.69
C GLN A 299 5.11 -0.55 21.05
N ASP A 300 5.36 0.66 21.48
CA ASP A 300 4.83 1.23 22.73
C ASP A 300 3.68 2.22 22.50
N ASP A 301 3.63 2.86 21.34
CA ASP A 301 2.57 3.78 20.97
C ASP A 301 2.09 3.49 19.54
N LEU A 302 0.80 3.18 19.40
CA LEU A 302 0.13 2.93 18.12
C LEU A 302 -0.62 4.17 17.59
N SER A 303 -0.64 5.25 18.34
CA SER A 303 -1.38 6.47 17.97
C SER A 303 -0.64 7.34 16.95
N VAL A 304 0.62 7.06 16.69
CA VAL A 304 1.52 7.72 15.74
C VAL A 304 2.21 6.70 14.84
N SER A 305 2.81 7.14 13.74
CA SER A 305 3.64 6.28 12.89
C SER A 305 5.09 6.80 12.85
N PRO A 306 5.99 6.24 13.65
CA PRO A 306 7.40 6.64 13.60
C PRO A 306 8.04 6.37 12.23
N ALA A 307 7.58 5.35 11.49
CA ALA A 307 8.04 5.08 10.13
C ALA A 307 7.68 6.23 9.16
N MET A 308 6.43 6.72 9.19
CA MET A 308 6.02 7.88 8.39
C MET A 308 6.74 9.15 8.82
N GLN A 309 6.89 9.37 10.13
CA GLN A 309 7.61 10.52 10.69
C GLN A 309 9.10 10.54 10.28
N ALA A 310 9.70 9.38 10.03
CA ALA A 310 11.06 9.28 9.51
C ALA A 310 11.11 9.44 7.98
N ALA A 311 10.22 8.75 7.24
CA ALA A 311 10.31 8.66 5.79
C ALA A 311 9.87 9.94 5.07
N PHE A 312 8.76 10.56 5.48
CA PHE A 312 8.17 11.71 4.77
C PHE A 312 9.07 12.95 4.82
N PRO A 313 9.49 13.43 6.00
CA PRO A 313 10.39 14.61 6.07
C PRO A 313 11.72 14.34 5.37
N LYS A 314 12.23 13.09 5.43
CA LYS A 314 13.52 12.77 4.80
C LYS A 314 13.44 12.80 3.28
N ALA A 315 12.36 12.30 2.69
CA ALA A 315 12.16 12.38 1.24
C ALA A 315 12.04 13.85 0.78
N LEU A 316 11.29 14.68 1.52
CA LEU A 316 11.15 16.12 1.24
C LEU A 316 12.47 16.86 1.35
N GLU A 317 13.23 16.64 2.43
CA GLU A 317 14.57 17.19 2.64
C GLU A 317 15.51 16.90 1.46
N LEU A 318 15.59 15.63 1.06
CA LEU A 318 16.45 15.19 -0.04
C LEU A 318 16.01 15.72 -1.41
N ALA A 319 14.73 16.05 -1.59
CA ALA A 319 14.21 16.68 -2.79
C ALA A 319 14.37 18.20 -2.80
N ASP A 320 14.70 18.80 -1.66
CA ASP A 320 14.69 20.26 -1.44
C ASP A 320 13.28 20.86 -1.71
N VAL A 321 12.25 20.23 -1.12
CA VAL A 321 10.84 20.57 -1.33
C VAL A 321 10.12 20.66 0.02
N GLU A 322 9.36 21.72 0.22
CA GLU A 322 8.45 21.83 1.37
C GLU A 322 7.12 21.13 1.08
N ALA A 323 6.47 20.59 2.13
CA ALA A 323 5.21 19.87 1.99
C ALA A 323 4.09 20.71 1.30
N GLY A 324 4.08 22.03 1.54
CA GLY A 324 3.15 22.98 0.92
C GLY A 324 3.38 23.23 -0.57
N ASP A 325 4.57 22.91 -1.08
CA ASP A 325 4.93 23.08 -2.49
C ASP A 325 4.58 21.86 -3.34
N LEU A 326 4.22 20.73 -2.72
CA LEU A 326 3.79 19.54 -3.44
C LEU A 326 2.51 19.84 -4.26
N GLY A 327 2.52 19.40 -5.49
CA GLY A 327 1.36 19.37 -6.39
C GLY A 327 0.55 18.07 -6.22
N PRO A 328 0.57 17.16 -7.20
CA PRO A 328 -0.17 15.91 -7.12
C PRO A 328 0.49 14.94 -6.11
N ILE A 329 -0.32 14.33 -5.24
CA ILE A 329 0.14 13.29 -4.33
C ILE A 329 -0.84 12.12 -4.30
N ASP A 330 -0.33 10.90 -4.09
CA ASP A 330 -1.16 9.74 -3.79
C ASP A 330 -0.65 9.06 -2.52
N ILE A 331 -1.46 9.10 -1.47
CA ILE A 331 -1.18 8.45 -0.19
C ILE A 331 -1.81 7.07 -0.17
N TYR A 332 -1.06 6.08 0.29
CA TYR A 332 -1.56 4.72 0.44
C TYR A 332 -2.73 4.67 1.43
N SER A 333 -3.90 4.26 0.97
CA SER A 333 -5.18 4.47 1.64
C SER A 333 -5.94 3.17 1.90
N CYS A 334 -5.26 2.18 2.49
CA CYS A 334 -5.90 0.91 2.84
C CYS A 334 -6.97 1.06 3.93
N PHE A 335 -6.78 1.99 4.87
CA PHE A 335 -7.67 2.35 5.97
C PHE A 335 -7.57 3.87 6.23
N PRO A 336 -8.60 4.49 6.85
CA PRO A 336 -8.57 5.93 7.16
C PRO A 336 -7.35 6.35 7.98
N VAL A 337 -6.97 5.57 8.99
CA VAL A 337 -5.81 5.88 9.83
C VAL A 337 -4.49 5.93 9.07
N ALA A 338 -4.32 5.13 8.02
CA ALA A 338 -3.11 5.18 7.19
C ALA A 338 -2.97 6.54 6.51
N VAL A 339 -4.08 7.10 5.98
CA VAL A 339 -4.10 8.44 5.40
C VAL A 339 -3.93 9.51 6.47
N SER A 340 -4.64 9.39 7.59
CA SER A 340 -4.60 10.38 8.67
C SER A 340 -3.21 10.50 9.30
N LEU A 341 -2.51 9.39 9.54
CA LEU A 341 -1.14 9.41 10.06
C LEU A 341 -0.13 9.94 9.02
N ALA A 342 -0.36 9.67 7.73
CA ALA A 342 0.43 10.26 6.66
C ALA A 342 0.21 11.78 6.56
N MET A 343 -1.03 12.26 6.73
CA MET A 343 -1.34 13.70 6.83
C MET A 343 -0.65 14.34 8.03
N ASP A 344 -0.68 13.67 9.20
CA ASP A 344 0.01 14.12 10.41
C ASP A 344 1.55 14.24 10.16
N ALA A 345 2.15 13.25 9.47
CA ALA A 345 3.58 13.24 9.16
C ALA A 345 3.97 14.27 8.07
N LEU A 346 3.09 14.51 7.11
CA LEU A 346 3.32 15.49 6.04
C LEU A 346 3.21 16.95 6.54
N GLY A 347 2.35 17.20 7.54
CA GLY A 347 2.23 18.51 8.16
C GLY A 347 1.73 19.62 7.21
N SER A 348 0.82 19.30 6.29
CA SER A 348 0.25 20.24 5.30
C SER A 348 -1.27 20.44 5.53
N PRO A 349 -1.68 21.21 6.56
CA PRO A 349 -3.07 21.29 7.01
C PRO A 349 -4.03 21.98 6.02
N ASP A 350 -3.52 22.86 5.16
CA ASP A 350 -4.35 23.66 4.24
C ASP A 350 -4.74 22.90 2.94
N ARG A 351 -4.36 21.63 2.84
CA ARG A 351 -4.61 20.80 1.66
C ARG A 351 -6.02 20.22 1.70
N SER A 352 -6.76 20.29 0.58
CA SER A 352 -8.10 19.68 0.52
C SER A 352 -8.01 18.15 0.63
N LEU A 353 -9.01 17.51 1.26
CA LEU A 353 -9.03 16.05 1.47
C LEU A 353 -8.91 15.26 0.17
N ALA A 354 -9.57 15.70 -0.90
CA ALA A 354 -9.50 15.06 -2.23
C ALA A 354 -8.10 15.10 -2.86
N SER A 355 -7.24 16.02 -2.44
CA SER A 355 -5.89 16.17 -3.00
C SER A 355 -4.85 15.22 -2.42
N TYR A 356 -5.25 14.36 -1.46
CA TYR A 356 -4.39 13.31 -0.91
C TYR A 356 -4.44 11.99 -1.69
N THR A 357 -5.25 11.92 -2.75
CA THR A 357 -5.28 10.75 -3.64
C THR A 357 -5.41 11.17 -5.10
N LEU A 358 -4.78 10.39 -5.99
CA LEU A 358 -4.92 10.51 -7.44
C LEU A 358 -5.80 9.40 -8.02
N THR A 359 -6.02 8.33 -7.26
CA THR A 359 -6.78 7.16 -7.71
C THR A 359 -8.19 7.10 -7.14
N GLY A 360 -8.42 7.69 -5.97
CA GLY A 360 -9.63 7.54 -5.17
C GLY A 360 -9.50 6.49 -4.06
N GLY A 361 -8.30 5.92 -3.86
CA GLY A 361 -7.96 5.06 -2.74
C GLY A 361 -8.41 3.60 -2.89
N LEU A 362 -7.87 2.74 -2.01
CA LEU A 362 -8.07 1.29 -2.08
C LEU A 362 -9.51 0.85 -1.83
N SER A 363 -10.37 1.69 -1.26
CA SER A 363 -11.79 1.38 -1.06
C SER A 363 -12.60 1.51 -2.34
N PHE A 364 -12.28 2.48 -3.21
CA PHE A 364 -13.11 2.83 -4.38
C PHE A 364 -12.41 2.57 -5.71
N PHE A 365 -11.12 2.89 -5.82
CA PHE A 365 -10.32 2.42 -6.95
C PHE A 365 -10.17 0.90 -6.91
N GLY A 366 -9.87 0.37 -5.74
CA GLY A 366 -9.65 -1.03 -5.46
C GLY A 366 -8.30 -1.26 -4.77
N GLY A 367 -8.23 -2.34 -3.98
CA GLY A 367 -7.07 -2.73 -3.18
C GLY A 367 -6.34 -3.95 -3.79
N PRO A 368 -5.51 -3.76 -4.82
CA PRO A 368 -4.81 -4.85 -5.49
C PRO A 368 -3.61 -5.36 -4.67
N GLY A 369 -3.84 -5.89 -3.48
CA GLY A 369 -2.82 -6.52 -2.64
C GLY A 369 -1.58 -5.65 -2.44
N ASN A 370 -0.42 -6.16 -2.85
CA ASN A 370 0.86 -5.44 -2.75
C ASN A 370 1.05 -4.38 -3.85
N SER A 371 0.15 -4.27 -4.83
CA SER A 371 0.37 -3.57 -6.11
C SER A 371 -0.12 -2.12 -6.14
N TYR A 372 -0.91 -1.66 -5.16
CA TYR A 372 -1.64 -0.40 -5.27
C TYR A 372 -0.75 0.83 -5.56
N SER A 373 0.42 0.95 -4.91
CA SER A 373 1.27 2.13 -5.13
C SER A 373 1.82 2.21 -6.56
N ALA A 374 1.87 1.11 -7.33
CA ALA A 374 2.17 1.17 -8.76
C ALA A 374 1.06 1.88 -9.56
N HIS A 375 -0.21 1.72 -9.17
CA HIS A 375 -1.32 2.46 -9.74
C HIS A 375 -1.26 3.96 -9.40
N GLY A 376 -0.90 4.27 -8.14
CA GLY A 376 -0.60 5.64 -7.72
C GLY A 376 0.51 6.28 -8.57
N MET A 377 1.60 5.53 -8.86
CA MET A 377 2.70 5.99 -9.73
C MET A 377 2.22 6.28 -11.17
N VAL A 378 1.40 5.40 -11.75
CA VAL A 378 0.80 5.63 -13.08
C VAL A 378 0.01 6.93 -13.07
N ALA A 379 -0.85 7.14 -12.07
CA ALA A 379 -1.64 8.34 -11.93
C ALA A 379 -0.78 9.60 -11.73
N LEU A 380 0.29 9.50 -10.91
CA LEU A 380 1.22 10.60 -10.67
C LEU A 380 1.98 11.01 -11.94
N VAL A 381 2.53 10.04 -12.68
CA VAL A 381 3.22 10.31 -13.95
C VAL A 381 2.30 11.02 -14.94
N GLN A 382 1.06 10.55 -15.09
CA GLN A 382 0.06 11.19 -15.92
C GLN A 382 -0.25 12.62 -15.47
N ALA A 383 -0.40 12.85 -14.16
CA ALA A 383 -0.66 14.18 -13.60
C ALA A 383 0.51 15.15 -13.84
N LEU A 384 1.76 14.71 -13.59
CA LEU A 384 2.97 15.51 -13.78
C LEU A 384 3.25 15.82 -15.26
N ARG A 385 2.92 14.93 -16.18
CA ARG A 385 3.01 15.19 -17.63
C ARG A 385 1.97 16.20 -18.09
N LYS A 386 0.80 16.25 -17.45
CA LYS A 386 -0.25 17.22 -17.74
C LYS A 386 0.06 18.59 -17.16
N ASP A 387 0.55 18.64 -15.92
CA ASP A 387 0.97 19.85 -15.22
C ASP A 387 2.19 19.52 -14.33
N GLY A 388 3.36 19.82 -14.85
CA GLY A 388 4.64 19.63 -14.19
C GLY A 388 5.15 20.85 -13.43
N SER A 389 4.28 21.80 -13.10
CA SER A 389 4.66 23.05 -12.40
C SER A 389 5.13 22.83 -10.98
N LYS A 390 4.69 21.75 -10.32
CA LYS A 390 5.03 21.38 -8.96
C LYS A 390 5.49 19.93 -8.90
N PRO A 391 6.39 19.56 -7.96
CA PRO A 391 6.72 18.17 -7.71
C PRO A 391 5.54 17.42 -7.12
N GLY A 392 5.54 16.10 -7.28
CA GLY A 392 4.52 15.22 -6.73
C GLY A 392 5.11 14.14 -5.84
N MET A 393 4.25 13.45 -5.08
CA MET A 393 4.66 12.45 -4.10
C MET A 393 3.83 11.17 -4.21
N ILE A 394 4.50 10.03 -4.07
CA ILE A 394 3.89 8.75 -3.75
C ILE A 394 4.30 8.36 -2.34
N SER A 395 3.33 7.99 -1.51
CA SER A 395 3.59 7.22 -0.30
C SER A 395 3.04 5.81 -0.42
N ALA A 396 3.74 4.86 0.13
CA ALA A 396 3.42 3.45 0.06
C ALA A 396 3.63 2.78 1.43
N ASN A 397 2.56 2.13 1.92
CA ASN A 397 2.50 1.55 3.26
C ASN A 397 2.36 0.03 3.18
N GLY A 398 3.08 -0.69 4.03
CA GLY A 398 3.01 -2.14 4.16
C GLY A 398 2.80 -2.62 5.59
N GLY A 399 2.27 -3.86 5.71
CA GLY A 399 1.93 -4.46 7.00
C GLY A 399 0.83 -3.69 7.74
N VAL A 400 1.02 -3.48 9.05
CA VAL A 400 0.14 -2.63 9.87
C VAL A 400 0.88 -1.31 10.15
N ILE A 401 1.05 -0.48 9.12
CA ILE A 401 1.78 0.81 9.15
C ILE A 401 3.22 0.64 9.68
N ASN A 402 3.81 -0.53 9.46
CA ASN A 402 5.14 -0.81 9.96
C ASN A 402 6.25 -0.75 8.90
N LYS A 403 5.89 -0.52 7.64
CA LYS A 403 6.81 -0.31 6.52
C LYS A 403 6.32 0.86 5.67
N GLU A 404 7.16 1.85 5.46
CA GLU A 404 6.85 3.03 4.66
C GLU A 404 7.90 3.25 3.59
N SER A 405 7.43 3.63 2.39
CA SER A 405 8.29 4.06 1.29
C SER A 405 7.71 5.29 0.63
N VAL A 406 8.55 6.28 0.41
CA VAL A 406 8.16 7.57 -0.18
C VAL A 406 9.05 7.86 -1.39
N GLY A 407 8.46 8.42 -2.44
CA GLY A 407 9.17 8.95 -3.60
C GLY A 407 8.66 10.33 -3.99
N ILE A 408 9.58 11.25 -4.26
CA ILE A 408 9.28 12.60 -4.78
C ILE A 408 9.66 12.65 -6.25
N TYR A 409 8.77 13.13 -7.09
CA TYR A 409 8.88 13.12 -8.54
C TYR A 409 8.61 14.50 -9.12
N ALA A 410 9.28 14.83 -10.22
CA ALA A 410 9.01 16.07 -10.95
C ALA A 410 9.19 15.92 -12.47
N ALA A 411 8.54 16.80 -13.22
CA ALA A 411 8.73 16.87 -14.67
C ALA A 411 10.07 17.53 -15.07
N GLN A 412 10.72 18.20 -14.14
CA GLN A 412 12.01 18.85 -14.37
C GLN A 412 13.16 18.02 -13.73
N PRO A 413 14.35 18.01 -14.31
CA PRO A 413 15.49 17.34 -13.71
C PRO A 413 15.90 18.03 -12.39
N VAL A 414 16.58 17.30 -11.54
CA VAL A 414 17.15 17.80 -10.28
C VAL A 414 18.18 18.89 -10.58
N ALA A 415 18.09 20.03 -9.91
CA ALA A 415 19.09 21.08 -10.00
C ALA A 415 20.44 20.57 -9.48
N GLY A 416 21.51 20.78 -10.24
CA GLY A 416 22.86 20.30 -9.88
C GLY A 416 23.13 18.81 -10.17
N GLY A 417 22.16 18.07 -10.69
CA GLY A 417 22.29 16.65 -11.01
C GLY A 417 21.74 15.72 -9.92
N TRP A 418 21.49 14.50 -10.31
CA TRP A 418 21.01 13.43 -9.44
C TRP A 418 22.17 12.56 -8.95
N SER A 419 22.12 12.10 -7.71
CA SER A 419 23.06 11.12 -7.15
C SER A 419 22.33 10.08 -6.29
N PRO A 420 22.91 8.90 -6.06
CA PRO A 420 22.34 7.87 -5.19
C PRO A 420 22.03 8.35 -3.77
N ASP A 421 22.72 9.38 -3.27
CA ASP A 421 22.45 9.98 -1.93
C ASP A 421 21.07 10.63 -1.81
N ARG A 422 20.37 10.84 -2.95
CA ARG A 422 18.97 11.29 -2.96
C ARG A 422 17.98 10.19 -2.59
N ILE A 423 18.42 8.95 -2.54
CA ILE A 423 17.69 7.85 -1.94
C ILE A 423 18.28 7.59 -0.56
N ALA A 424 17.51 7.89 0.48
CA ALA A 424 17.96 7.68 1.86
C ALA A 424 18.28 6.21 2.12
N ALA A 425 19.32 5.94 2.89
CA ALA A 425 19.51 4.62 3.45
C ALA A 425 18.27 4.22 4.27
N PRO A 426 17.75 3.00 4.14
CA PRO A 426 16.55 2.57 4.85
C PRO A 426 16.71 2.74 6.37
N VAL A 427 15.74 3.41 7.01
CA VAL A 427 15.71 3.61 8.45
C VAL A 427 14.97 2.46 9.10
N ARG A 428 15.62 1.78 10.04
CA ARG A 428 15.01 0.73 10.86
C ARG A 428 14.93 1.21 12.30
N ILE A 429 13.72 1.52 12.76
CA ILE A 429 13.48 1.96 14.13
C ILE A 429 13.41 0.70 15.00
N PRO A 430 14.27 0.56 16.03
CA PRO A 430 14.30 -0.63 16.85
C PRO A 430 13.08 -0.74 17.77
N LYS A 431 12.79 -1.95 18.22
CA LYS A 431 11.85 -2.19 19.31
C LYS A 431 12.34 -1.47 20.58
N PRO A 432 11.48 -0.70 21.29
CA PRO A 432 11.85 -0.12 22.57
C PRO A 432 12.23 -1.19 23.59
N ASP A 433 13.29 -0.94 24.38
CA ASP A 433 13.85 -1.97 25.31
C ASP A 433 12.86 -2.44 26.35
N HIS A 434 11.96 -1.56 26.83
CA HIS A 434 10.94 -1.90 27.81
C HIS A 434 9.79 -2.73 27.26
N VAL A 435 9.54 -2.73 25.93
CA VAL A 435 8.47 -3.51 25.31
C VAL A 435 8.83 -5.00 25.28
N LYS A 436 7.97 -5.84 25.82
CA LYS A 436 8.11 -7.29 25.81
C LYS A 436 7.54 -7.89 24.54
N ALA A 437 8.20 -8.88 23.97
CA ALA A 437 7.74 -9.52 22.72
C ALA A 437 6.38 -10.22 22.90
N ASP A 438 6.21 -10.97 24.00
CA ASP A 438 4.97 -11.67 24.35
C ASP A 438 4.65 -11.30 25.81
N HIS A 439 3.88 -10.23 26.02
CA HIS A 439 3.58 -9.75 27.37
C HIS A 439 2.34 -10.42 27.92
N PHE A 440 2.55 -11.55 28.62
CA PHE A 440 1.53 -12.21 29.42
C PHE A 440 1.62 -11.73 30.88
N PHE A 441 0.48 -11.35 31.49
CA PHE A 441 0.43 -10.88 32.85
C PHE A 441 -0.92 -11.15 33.52
N SER A 442 -0.94 -11.12 34.85
CA SER A 442 -2.16 -11.07 35.64
C SER A 442 -2.10 -9.86 36.56
N GLY A 443 -3.15 -9.07 36.58
CA GLY A 443 -3.22 -7.80 37.33
C GLY A 443 -4.15 -6.82 36.67
N LYS A 444 -4.04 -5.56 37.05
CA LYS A 444 -4.85 -4.49 36.49
C LYS A 444 -4.20 -3.87 35.26
N ALA A 445 -5.05 -3.36 34.38
CA ALA A 445 -4.62 -2.60 33.22
C ALA A 445 -5.69 -1.57 32.83
N VAL A 446 -5.30 -0.64 31.95
CA VAL A 446 -6.18 0.34 31.34
C VAL A 446 -6.23 0.06 29.84
N ILE A 447 -7.43 0.11 29.27
CA ILE A 447 -7.65 -0.01 27.82
C ILE A 447 -7.22 1.29 27.15
N LYS A 448 -6.18 1.24 26.33
CA LYS A 448 -5.68 2.38 25.54
C LYS A 448 -6.30 2.43 24.16
N SER A 449 -6.61 1.25 23.61
CA SER A 449 -7.30 1.11 22.33
C SER A 449 -7.94 -0.27 22.21
N TYR A 450 -8.79 -0.44 21.20
CA TYR A 450 -9.47 -1.71 20.95
C TYR A 450 -9.92 -1.84 19.49
N ALA A 451 -10.22 -3.07 19.08
CA ALA A 451 -11.05 -3.36 17.94
C ALA A 451 -12.00 -4.51 18.28
N MET A 452 -13.23 -4.42 17.81
CA MET A 452 -14.27 -5.41 18.12
C MET A 452 -14.94 -5.86 16.81
N PRO A 453 -14.86 -7.15 16.44
CA PRO A 453 -15.40 -7.63 15.17
C PRO A 453 -16.93 -7.75 15.25
N TYR A 454 -17.59 -7.46 14.12
CA TYR A 454 -19.02 -7.66 13.94
C TYR A 454 -19.27 -8.83 12.98
N GLY A 455 -19.91 -9.89 13.47
CA GLY A 455 -20.38 -11.01 12.66
C GLY A 455 -21.83 -10.86 12.26
N LYS A 456 -22.30 -11.70 11.31
CA LYS A 456 -23.71 -11.67 10.85
C LYS A 456 -24.74 -11.96 11.95
N ALA A 457 -24.36 -12.69 13.00
CA ALA A 457 -25.28 -13.15 14.05
C ALA A 457 -24.91 -12.62 15.46
N SER A 458 -23.68 -12.17 15.68
CA SER A 458 -23.20 -11.70 16.98
C SER A 458 -21.89 -10.95 16.85
N ARG A 459 -21.59 -10.16 17.87
CA ARG A 459 -20.25 -9.59 18.06
C ARG A 459 -19.26 -10.68 18.47
N GLY A 460 -18.00 -10.51 18.06
CA GLY A 460 -16.88 -11.26 18.61
C GLY A 460 -16.33 -10.63 19.89
N ALA A 461 -15.37 -11.29 20.49
CA ALA A 461 -14.57 -10.73 21.58
C ALA A 461 -13.77 -9.52 21.09
N ALA A 462 -13.65 -8.48 21.91
CA ALA A 462 -12.81 -7.33 21.58
C ALA A 462 -11.32 -7.69 21.79
N SER A 463 -10.47 -7.35 20.84
CA SER A 463 -9.02 -7.31 21.03
C SER A 463 -8.65 -5.93 21.56
N LEU A 464 -7.87 -5.92 22.63
CA LEU A 464 -7.54 -4.73 23.40
C LEU A 464 -6.05 -4.43 23.28
N TRP A 465 -5.72 -3.15 23.17
CA TRP A 465 -4.39 -2.63 23.47
C TRP A 465 -4.41 -2.08 24.89
N LEU A 466 -3.61 -2.65 25.76
CA LEU A 466 -3.61 -2.45 27.20
C LEU A 466 -2.31 -1.77 27.65
N GLU A 467 -2.40 -1.03 28.74
CA GLU A 467 -1.25 -0.56 29.53
C GLU A 467 -1.42 -1.12 30.95
N ASP A 468 -0.44 -1.93 31.40
CA ASP A 468 -0.43 -2.51 32.72
C ASP A 468 -0.06 -1.50 33.82
N GLU A 469 -0.06 -1.92 35.10
CA GLU A 469 0.29 -1.06 36.24
C GLU A 469 1.75 -0.56 36.23
N GLN A 470 2.62 -1.17 35.43
CA GLN A 470 4.00 -0.74 35.21
C GLN A 470 4.15 0.19 34.00
N GLY A 471 3.06 0.50 33.28
CA GLY A 471 3.10 1.29 32.07
C GLY A 471 3.57 0.51 30.83
N LEU A 472 3.56 -0.82 30.88
CA LEU A 472 4.00 -1.66 29.76
C LEU A 472 2.82 -1.99 28.83
N PRO A 473 3.03 -1.92 27.51
CA PRO A 473 2.00 -2.31 26.56
C PRO A 473 1.80 -3.82 26.54
N ALA A 474 0.53 -4.23 26.38
CA ALA A 474 0.14 -5.62 26.19
C ALA A 474 -1.09 -5.70 25.28
N ILE A 475 -1.33 -6.87 24.71
CA ILE A 475 -2.57 -7.16 24.00
C ILE A 475 -3.39 -8.14 24.85
N GLY A 476 -4.71 -7.92 24.90
CA GLY A 476 -5.62 -8.80 25.61
C GLY A 476 -6.95 -8.97 24.89
N VAL A 477 -7.80 -9.82 25.42
CA VAL A 477 -9.11 -10.13 24.85
C VAL A 477 -10.18 -9.88 25.92
N LEU A 478 -11.22 -9.12 25.55
CA LEU A 478 -12.42 -8.95 26.36
C LEU A 478 -13.57 -9.76 25.73
N PRO A 479 -13.91 -10.95 26.28
CA PRO A 479 -14.89 -11.84 25.68
C PRO A 479 -16.31 -11.26 25.61
N ASN A 480 -16.69 -10.49 26.61
CA ASN A 480 -18.04 -9.94 26.80
C ASN A 480 -18.00 -8.41 26.82
N ALA A 481 -17.51 -7.80 25.73
CA ALA A 481 -17.50 -6.35 25.60
C ALA A 481 -18.94 -5.80 25.59
N PRO A 482 -19.26 -4.75 26.40
CA PRO A 482 -20.59 -4.16 26.41
C PRO A 482 -20.93 -3.50 25.08
N GLU A 483 -22.24 -3.46 24.76
CA GLU A 483 -22.72 -2.78 23.57
C GLU A 483 -22.67 -1.26 23.77
N ASP A 484 -22.34 -0.57 22.66
CA ASP A 484 -22.37 0.90 22.58
C ASP A 484 -21.53 1.65 23.62
N THR A 485 -20.61 0.94 24.28
CA THR A 485 -19.68 1.53 25.25
C THR A 485 -18.34 1.80 24.60
N ASP A 486 -17.82 3.00 24.79
CA ASP A 486 -16.42 3.28 24.47
C ASP A 486 -15.52 2.62 25.53
N LEU A 487 -14.68 1.71 25.08
CA LEU A 487 -13.82 0.96 25.99
C LEU A 487 -12.54 1.71 26.38
N ILE A 488 -12.17 2.78 25.67
CA ILE A 488 -10.94 3.53 25.95
C ILE A 488 -11.01 4.17 27.33
N GLY A 489 -9.95 4.01 28.10
CA GLY A 489 -9.81 4.54 29.45
C GLY A 489 -10.45 3.67 30.55
N LEU A 490 -11.20 2.61 30.20
CA LEU A 490 -11.75 1.71 31.19
C LEU A 490 -10.66 0.83 31.81
N ALA A 491 -10.80 0.61 33.14
CA ALA A 491 -9.96 -0.31 33.88
C ALA A 491 -10.42 -1.76 33.69
N VAL A 492 -9.49 -2.68 33.60
CA VAL A 492 -9.74 -4.12 33.46
C VAL A 492 -8.86 -4.90 34.42
N ASP A 493 -9.38 -6.03 34.88
CA ASP A 493 -8.62 -7.08 35.54
C ASP A 493 -8.24 -8.13 34.49
N VAL A 494 -6.96 -8.44 34.38
CA VAL A 494 -6.40 -9.36 33.37
C VAL A 494 -5.93 -10.63 34.06
N ALA A 495 -6.27 -11.78 33.50
CA ALA A 495 -5.75 -13.09 33.87
C ALA A 495 -5.21 -13.81 32.65
N THR A 496 -3.99 -14.34 32.75
CA THR A 496 -3.41 -15.15 31.67
C THR A 496 -3.89 -16.60 31.76
N ALA A 497 -4.49 -17.08 30.66
CA ALA A 497 -4.90 -18.46 30.49
C ALA A 497 -4.66 -18.90 29.03
N ASP A 498 -4.11 -20.10 28.82
CA ASP A 498 -3.84 -20.69 27.50
C ASP A 498 -3.12 -19.73 26.52
N GLU A 499 -2.05 -19.08 27.00
CA GLU A 499 -1.26 -18.08 26.26
C GLU A 499 -2.12 -16.90 25.73
N ARG A 500 -3.17 -16.52 26.48
CA ARG A 500 -4.01 -15.36 26.20
C ARG A 500 -4.18 -14.51 27.46
N ASN A 501 -4.17 -13.21 27.28
CA ASN A 501 -4.55 -12.25 28.31
C ASN A 501 -6.07 -12.05 28.25
N ILE A 502 -6.81 -12.62 29.17
CA ILE A 502 -8.26 -12.51 29.25
C ILE A 502 -8.62 -11.36 30.19
N ALA A 503 -9.24 -10.35 29.66
CA ALA A 503 -9.68 -9.17 30.41
C ALA A 503 -11.14 -9.27 30.86
N THR A 504 -11.42 -8.68 32.03
CA THR A 504 -12.75 -8.45 32.56
C THR A 504 -12.82 -7.00 33.02
N LEU A 505 -13.91 -6.30 32.74
CA LEU A 505 -14.09 -4.92 33.22
C LEU A 505 -14.06 -4.89 34.74
N SER A 506 -13.23 -4.02 35.29
CA SER A 506 -13.20 -3.79 36.74
C SER A 506 -14.50 -3.13 37.16
N GLY A 507 -15.15 -3.63 38.22
CA GLY A 507 -16.41 -3.14 38.73
C GLY A 507 -16.30 -1.75 39.36
#